data_1626cbc69c650930e0c937ceb6858be6
#
_entry.id   1626cbc69c650930e0c937ceb6858be6
#
_cell.length_a   1.000
_cell.length_b   1.000
_cell.length_c   1.000
_cell.angle_alpha   90.00
_cell.angle_beta   90.00
_cell.angle_gamma   90.00
#
_symmetry.space_group_name_H-M   'P 1'
#
loop_
_entity.id
_entity.type
_entity.pdbx_description
1 polymer ?
#
loop_
_entity_poly.entity_id
_entity_poly.type
_entity_poly.pdbx_seq_one_letter_code
_entity_poly.pdbx_strand_id
1 'polypeptide(L)'
;MKTLDVLDQTFDYVGKGWKVLAVKANSKEPAIRFMRYGHNSATDELDVIKSWFDEGPDLNIGIACEKSGLIVLDLDYRNMCKCSWELGKELSVIETMQVETGDGMHIYFKTDALSAVKGKLDNGIDIKYKGYVVAPPSIHSNGKRYEANGLEPIGLPDYIKKRVTK
;
A
#
# COMPACT_ATOMS: atom_id res chain seq x y z
N MET A 1 -16.75 4.30 9.32
CA MET A 1 -15.86 3.17 9.71
C MET A 1 -15.48 3.36 11.17
N LYS A 2 -15.56 2.31 11.95
CA LYS A 2 -15.23 2.40 13.37
C LYS A 2 -13.71 2.39 13.56
N THR A 3 -13.20 3.25 14.43
CA THR A 3 -11.77 3.32 14.81
C THR A 3 -11.17 1.95 15.17
N LEU A 4 -11.96 1.10 15.83
CA LEU A 4 -11.55 -0.26 16.18
C LEU A 4 -11.19 -1.13 14.96
N ASP A 5 -11.96 -1.03 13.87
CA ASP A 5 -11.70 -1.83 12.66
C ASP A 5 -10.35 -1.47 12.01
N VAL A 6 -9.99 -0.18 12.04
CA VAL A 6 -8.70 0.30 11.52
C VAL A 6 -7.55 -0.17 12.40
N LEU A 7 -7.72 -0.05 13.70
CA LEU A 7 -6.68 -0.42 14.67
C LEU A 7 -6.41 -1.93 14.64
N ASP A 8 -7.45 -2.75 14.62
CA ASP A 8 -7.33 -4.21 14.57
C ASP A 8 -6.62 -4.67 13.28
N GLN A 9 -7.01 -4.11 12.13
CA GLN A 9 -6.32 -4.41 10.86
C GLN A 9 -4.87 -3.92 10.87
N THR A 10 -4.60 -2.79 11.52
CA THR A 10 -3.23 -2.28 11.65
C THR A 10 -2.36 -3.23 12.47
N PHE A 11 -2.91 -3.82 13.52
CA PHE A 11 -2.20 -4.83 14.33
C PHE A 11 -1.92 -6.10 13.52
N ASP A 12 -2.84 -6.51 12.65
CA ASP A 12 -2.61 -7.64 11.74
C ASP A 12 -1.42 -7.36 10.80
N TYR A 13 -1.31 -6.15 10.26
CA TYR A 13 -0.16 -5.74 9.44
C TYR A 13 1.15 -5.80 10.21
N VAL A 14 1.17 -5.27 11.43
CA VAL A 14 2.35 -5.35 12.31
C VAL A 14 2.72 -6.79 12.61
N GLY A 15 1.72 -7.66 12.84
CA GLY A 15 1.92 -9.09 13.03
C GLY A 15 2.59 -9.81 11.84
N LYS A 16 2.46 -9.24 10.62
CA LYS A 16 3.17 -9.72 9.43
C LYS A 16 4.60 -9.17 9.31
N GLY A 17 5.05 -8.34 10.24
CA GLY A 17 6.34 -7.67 10.20
C GLY A 17 6.35 -6.38 9.36
N TRP A 18 5.17 -5.84 9.04
CA TRP A 18 5.07 -4.63 8.24
C TRP A 18 5.09 -3.37 9.11
N LYS A 19 5.65 -2.30 8.55
CA LYS A 19 5.68 -0.98 9.19
C LYS A 19 4.59 -0.11 8.61
N VAL A 20 3.80 0.47 9.49
CA VAL A 20 2.58 1.23 9.16
C VAL A 20 2.75 2.70 9.48
N LEU A 21 1.94 3.53 8.86
CA LEU A 21 1.89 4.96 9.11
C LEU A 21 0.44 5.45 9.16
N ALA A 22 0.22 6.49 9.97
CA ALA A 22 -1.06 7.19 10.03
C ALA A 22 -1.21 8.09 8.80
N VAL A 23 -2.36 7.99 8.15
CA VAL A 23 -2.74 8.78 6.98
C VAL A 23 -4.00 9.57 7.30
N LYS A 24 -4.13 10.78 6.80
CA LYS A 24 -5.34 11.59 6.98
C LYS A 24 -6.56 10.86 6.44
N ALA A 25 -7.69 10.98 7.14
CA ALA A 25 -8.96 10.42 6.67
C ALA A 25 -9.31 10.91 5.26
N ASN A 26 -9.87 10.01 4.45
CA ASN A 26 -10.26 10.29 3.06
C ASN A 26 -9.14 10.91 2.20
N SER A 27 -7.89 10.57 2.49
CA SER A 27 -6.71 11.15 1.87
C SER A 27 -5.63 10.08 1.67
N LYS A 28 -4.60 10.44 0.91
CA LYS A 28 -3.36 9.67 0.77
C LYS A 28 -2.19 10.32 1.51
N GLU A 29 -2.40 11.49 2.12
CA GLU A 29 -1.36 12.24 2.79
C GLU A 29 -1.08 11.71 4.20
N PRO A 30 0.21 11.61 4.61
CA PRO A 30 0.53 11.29 6.00
C PRO A 30 -0.12 12.28 6.97
N ALA A 31 -0.61 11.78 8.10
CA ALA A 31 -1.13 12.61 9.17
C ALA A 31 0.05 13.27 9.91
N ILE A 32 0.43 14.47 9.52
CA ILE A 32 1.64 15.20 9.97
C ILE A 32 1.75 15.24 11.50
N ARG A 33 0.62 15.36 12.20
CA ARG A 33 0.60 15.35 13.67
C ARG A 33 1.34 14.15 14.27
N PHE A 34 1.24 12.98 13.64
CA PHE A 34 1.85 11.72 14.10
C PHE A 34 3.07 11.33 13.25
N MET A 35 3.13 11.84 12.03
CA MET A 35 4.12 11.47 11.01
C MET A 35 5.05 12.65 10.72
N ARG A 36 5.87 13.02 11.71
CA ARG A 36 6.77 14.19 11.61
C ARG A 36 7.67 14.15 10.38
N TYR A 37 8.12 12.97 9.99
CA TYR A 37 8.99 12.75 8.83
C TYR A 37 8.26 12.04 7.68
N GLY A 38 6.94 12.24 7.56
CA GLY A 38 6.11 11.59 6.55
C GLY A 38 6.17 10.07 6.68
N HIS A 39 6.29 9.36 5.57
CA HIS A 39 6.37 7.90 5.57
C HIS A 39 7.62 7.33 6.25
N ASN A 40 8.67 8.16 6.46
CA ASN A 40 9.83 7.75 7.23
C ASN A 40 9.55 7.56 8.72
N SER A 41 8.41 8.07 9.22
CA SER A 41 7.92 7.84 10.57
C SER A 41 7.14 6.51 10.72
N ALA A 42 7.03 5.71 9.68
CA ALA A 42 6.37 4.41 9.75
C ALA A 42 7.00 3.51 10.82
N THR A 43 6.16 2.79 11.55
CA THR A 43 6.57 2.01 12.73
C THR A 43 5.80 0.70 12.85
N ASP A 44 6.33 -0.24 13.62
CA ASP A 44 5.69 -1.47 14.08
C ASP A 44 5.51 -1.50 15.62
N GLU A 45 5.77 -0.38 16.28
CA GLU A 45 5.60 -0.25 17.72
C GLU A 45 4.12 -0.07 18.11
N LEU A 46 3.54 -1.07 18.73
CA LEU A 46 2.10 -1.11 19.04
C LEU A 46 1.64 0.05 19.92
N ASP A 47 2.44 0.46 20.91
CA ASP A 47 2.07 1.57 21.80
C ASP A 47 2.04 2.91 21.06
N VAL A 48 2.95 3.12 20.11
CA VAL A 48 2.95 4.29 19.25
C VAL A 48 1.70 4.30 18.37
N ILE A 49 1.38 3.17 17.75
CA ILE A 49 0.21 3.02 16.89
C ILE A 49 -1.08 3.28 17.68
N LYS A 50 -1.22 2.70 18.88
CA LYS A 50 -2.38 2.95 19.75
C LYS A 50 -2.54 4.43 20.04
N SER A 51 -1.45 5.14 20.30
CA SER A 51 -1.48 6.57 20.64
C SER A 51 -2.09 7.43 19.52
N TRP A 52 -2.02 7.02 18.26
CA TRP A 52 -2.64 7.75 17.15
C TRP A 52 -4.16 7.79 17.27
N PHE A 53 -4.76 6.79 17.90
CA PHE A 53 -6.23 6.63 18.03
C PHE A 53 -6.78 7.08 19.38
N ASP A 54 -5.92 7.41 20.36
CA ASP A 54 -6.34 7.78 21.73
C ASP A 54 -7.20 9.04 21.78
N GLU A 55 -6.97 9.97 20.86
CA GLU A 55 -7.76 11.21 20.77
C GLU A 55 -8.97 11.08 19.84
N GLY A 56 -9.23 9.87 19.34
CA GLY A 56 -10.38 9.55 18.51
C GLY A 56 -10.38 10.14 17.08
N PRO A 57 -9.23 10.47 16.46
CA PRO A 57 -9.27 10.93 15.08
C PRO A 57 -9.67 9.79 14.14
N ASP A 58 -10.42 10.15 13.09
CA ASP A 58 -10.56 9.25 11.95
C ASP A 58 -9.26 9.25 11.17
N LEU A 59 -8.67 8.09 10.98
CA LEU A 59 -7.43 7.90 10.25
C LEU A 59 -7.58 6.84 9.17
N ASN A 60 -6.87 7.05 8.07
CA ASN A 60 -6.49 6.00 7.16
C ASN A 60 -5.14 5.42 7.58
N ILE A 61 -4.80 4.25 7.08
CA ILE A 61 -3.53 3.58 7.35
C ILE A 61 -2.76 3.37 6.04
N GLY A 62 -1.46 3.61 6.10
CA GLY A 62 -0.52 3.27 5.05
C GLY A 62 0.44 2.18 5.47
N ILE A 63 1.04 1.52 4.50
CA ILE A 63 2.12 0.54 4.67
C ILE A 63 3.35 1.06 3.95
N ALA A 64 4.46 1.20 4.67
CA ALA A 64 5.75 1.59 4.09
C ALA A 64 6.34 0.38 3.35
N CYS A 65 6.45 0.46 2.02
CA CYS A 65 6.73 -0.71 1.19
C CYS A 65 8.12 -1.31 1.44
N GLU A 66 9.18 -0.59 1.18
CA GLU A 66 10.56 -1.09 1.37
C GLU A 66 10.82 -1.57 2.81
N LYS A 67 10.40 -0.78 3.78
CA LYS A 67 10.57 -1.10 5.21
C LYS A 67 9.81 -2.36 5.64
N SER A 68 8.79 -2.73 4.88
CA SER A 68 7.96 -3.93 5.10
C SER A 68 8.37 -5.12 4.24
N GLY A 69 9.44 -4.99 3.43
CA GLY A 69 9.85 -6.03 2.49
C GLY A 69 8.85 -6.24 1.37
N LEU A 70 8.18 -5.20 0.94
CA LEU A 70 7.14 -5.21 -0.09
C LEU A 70 7.50 -4.33 -1.27
N ILE A 71 7.00 -4.71 -2.44
CA ILE A 71 6.87 -3.86 -3.62
C ILE A 71 5.44 -3.95 -4.10
N VAL A 72 4.85 -2.82 -4.47
CA VAL A 72 3.44 -2.74 -4.90
C VAL A 72 3.36 -2.10 -6.28
N LEU A 73 2.62 -2.73 -7.16
CA LEU A 73 2.25 -2.16 -8.44
C LEU A 73 0.89 -1.46 -8.26
N ASP A 74 0.87 -0.16 -8.52
CA ASP A 74 -0.30 0.70 -8.35
C ASP A 74 -0.89 1.02 -9.72
N LEU A 75 -2.00 0.37 -10.06
CA LEU A 75 -2.75 0.55 -11.29
C LEU A 75 -3.78 1.67 -11.10
N ASP A 76 -3.57 2.80 -11.77
CA ASP A 76 -4.54 3.90 -11.84
C ASP A 76 -5.32 3.83 -13.16
N TYR A 77 -6.54 3.33 -13.11
CA TYR A 77 -7.35 3.05 -14.30
C TYR A 77 -7.58 4.28 -15.17
N ARG A 78 -7.65 5.48 -14.59
CA ARG A 78 -7.86 6.72 -15.34
C ARG A 78 -6.67 7.08 -16.24
N ASN A 79 -5.48 6.66 -15.89
CA ASN A 79 -4.23 7.01 -16.56
C ASN A 79 -3.69 5.87 -17.45
N MET A 80 -4.40 4.73 -17.51
CA MET A 80 -3.99 3.58 -18.30
C MET A 80 -4.38 3.75 -19.77
N CYS A 81 -3.44 3.42 -20.66
CA CYS A 81 -3.69 3.30 -22.11
C CYS A 81 -4.00 1.85 -22.50
N LYS A 82 -4.31 1.57 -23.76
CA LYS A 82 -4.62 0.22 -24.24
C LYS A 82 -3.49 -0.78 -23.93
N CYS A 83 -2.23 -0.40 -24.16
CA CYS A 83 -1.07 -1.28 -23.89
C CYS A 83 -0.93 -1.60 -22.41
N SER A 84 -1.07 -0.60 -21.54
CA SER A 84 -1.00 -0.82 -20.08
C SER A 84 -2.18 -1.61 -19.55
N TRP A 85 -3.37 -1.53 -20.18
CA TRP A 85 -4.49 -2.40 -19.85
C TRP A 85 -4.18 -3.87 -20.11
N GLU A 86 -3.54 -4.21 -21.22
CA GLU A 86 -3.12 -5.59 -21.50
C GLU A 86 -2.12 -6.09 -20.44
N LEU A 87 -1.14 -5.25 -20.09
CA LEU A 87 -0.23 -5.55 -18.99
C LEU A 87 -0.95 -5.69 -17.65
N GLY A 88 -1.89 -4.79 -17.35
CA GLY A 88 -2.70 -4.84 -16.14
C GLY A 88 -3.49 -6.15 -16.01
N LYS A 89 -4.05 -6.65 -17.10
CA LYS A 89 -4.73 -7.95 -17.14
C LYS A 89 -3.76 -9.11 -16.84
N GLU A 90 -2.58 -9.09 -17.45
CA GLU A 90 -1.54 -10.10 -17.17
C GLU A 90 -1.14 -10.12 -15.69
N LEU A 91 -1.00 -8.95 -15.09
CA LEU A 91 -0.64 -8.82 -13.67
C LEU A 91 -1.78 -9.24 -12.74
N SER A 92 -3.03 -8.93 -13.10
CA SER A 92 -4.21 -9.16 -12.24
C SER A 92 -4.56 -10.64 -12.08
N VAL A 93 -4.08 -11.53 -12.95
CA VAL A 93 -4.31 -12.98 -12.83
C VAL A 93 -3.29 -13.67 -11.92
N ILE A 94 -2.28 -12.96 -11.44
CA ILE A 94 -1.31 -13.51 -10.50
C ILE A 94 -1.98 -13.70 -9.14
N GLU A 95 -1.91 -14.91 -8.59
CA GLU A 95 -2.48 -15.25 -7.29
C GLU A 95 -1.62 -14.70 -6.14
N THR A 96 -1.72 -13.40 -5.91
CA THR A 96 -1.07 -12.67 -4.83
C THR A 96 -2.05 -11.71 -4.18
N MET A 97 -1.66 -11.06 -3.09
CA MET A 97 -2.48 -10.04 -2.46
C MET A 97 -2.76 -8.92 -3.46
N GLN A 98 -4.04 -8.63 -3.65
CA GLN A 98 -4.53 -7.53 -4.45
C GLN A 98 -5.53 -6.72 -3.64
N VAL A 99 -5.52 -5.42 -3.83
CA VAL A 99 -6.39 -4.48 -3.13
C VAL A 99 -7.09 -3.61 -4.16
N GLU A 100 -8.42 -3.65 -4.17
CA GLU A 100 -9.21 -2.66 -4.91
C GLU A 100 -9.10 -1.32 -4.22
N THR A 101 -8.75 -0.28 -4.97
CA THR A 101 -8.68 1.10 -4.50
C THR A 101 -9.89 1.89 -4.98
N GLY A 102 -9.91 3.20 -4.76
CA GLY A 102 -11.01 4.03 -5.24
C GLY A 102 -11.17 4.00 -6.77
N ASP A 103 -10.07 4.02 -7.51
CA ASP A 103 -10.03 4.14 -8.97
C ASP A 103 -9.01 3.19 -9.62
N GLY A 104 -8.69 2.10 -8.97
CA GLY A 104 -7.68 1.17 -9.50
C GLY A 104 -7.44 -0.03 -8.62
N MET A 105 -6.20 -0.50 -8.62
CA MET A 105 -5.79 -1.71 -7.92
C MET A 105 -4.34 -1.62 -7.47
N HIS A 106 -4.06 -2.14 -6.28
CA HIS A 106 -2.71 -2.42 -5.82
C HIS A 106 -2.42 -3.92 -5.91
N ILE A 107 -1.29 -4.29 -6.47
CA ILE A 107 -0.81 -5.69 -6.53
C ILE A 107 0.48 -5.78 -5.72
N TYR A 108 0.48 -6.62 -4.68
CA TYR A 108 1.54 -6.71 -3.69
C TYR A 108 2.43 -7.91 -3.94
N PHE A 109 3.73 -7.72 -3.77
CA PHE A 109 4.73 -8.80 -3.75
C PHE A 109 5.70 -8.62 -2.60
N LYS A 110 6.17 -9.72 -2.02
CA LYS A 110 7.31 -9.73 -1.11
C LYS A 110 8.59 -9.60 -1.92
N THR A 111 9.55 -8.88 -1.42
CA THR A 111 10.86 -8.75 -2.05
C THR A 111 11.97 -8.58 -1.03
N ASP A 112 13.15 -9.11 -1.33
CA ASP A 112 14.38 -8.69 -0.68
C ASP A 112 14.74 -7.26 -1.11
N ALA A 113 15.74 -6.67 -0.47
CA ALA A 113 16.18 -5.33 -0.81
C ALA A 113 16.55 -5.21 -2.29
N LEU A 114 16.02 -4.18 -2.95
CA LEU A 114 16.29 -3.86 -4.34
C LEU A 114 17.12 -2.58 -4.41
N SER A 115 18.19 -2.59 -5.21
CA SER A 115 19.14 -1.47 -5.27
C SER A 115 18.68 -0.31 -6.14
N ALA A 116 17.99 -0.59 -7.24
CA ALA A 116 17.61 0.43 -8.22
C ALA A 116 16.25 0.08 -8.84
N VAL A 117 15.20 0.70 -8.30
CA VAL A 117 13.81 0.47 -8.72
C VAL A 117 13.33 1.64 -9.56
N LYS A 118 12.59 1.33 -10.64
CA LYS A 118 11.90 2.33 -11.45
C LYS A 118 10.71 2.90 -10.66
N GLY A 119 10.31 4.13 -10.97
CA GLY A 119 9.11 4.72 -10.38
C GLY A 119 7.82 4.31 -11.09
N LYS A 120 7.92 3.85 -12.34
CA LYS A 120 6.79 3.51 -13.19
C LYS A 120 7.10 2.30 -14.04
N LEU A 121 6.12 1.40 -14.17
CA LEU A 121 6.21 0.22 -15.01
C LEU A 121 5.67 0.49 -16.42
N ASP A 122 4.54 1.19 -16.51
CA ASP A 122 3.88 1.60 -17.74
C ASP A 122 2.93 2.78 -17.46
N ASN A 123 2.25 3.30 -18.48
CA ASN A 123 1.26 4.37 -18.32
C ASN A 123 0.16 3.94 -17.33
N GLY A 124 -0.01 4.71 -16.26
CA GLY A 124 -0.99 4.42 -15.21
C GLY A 124 -0.62 3.25 -14.30
N ILE A 125 0.60 2.69 -14.40
CA ILE A 125 1.10 1.64 -13.51
C ILE A 125 2.36 2.13 -12.84
N ASP A 126 2.21 2.62 -11.60
CA ASP A 126 3.33 3.09 -10.79
C ASP A 126 3.92 1.96 -9.95
N ILE A 127 5.19 2.08 -9.64
CA ILE A 127 5.91 1.14 -8.76
C ILE A 127 6.12 1.83 -7.41
N LYS A 128 5.52 1.29 -6.37
CA LYS A 128 5.66 1.76 -4.99
C LYS A 128 6.65 0.85 -4.25
N TYR A 129 7.81 1.38 -3.96
CA TYR A 129 8.87 0.68 -3.23
C TYR A 129 9.49 1.55 -2.14
N LYS A 130 10.09 2.68 -2.48
CA LYS A 130 10.70 3.60 -1.50
C LYS A 130 9.70 4.37 -0.63
N GLY A 131 8.44 4.43 -1.06
CA GLY A 131 7.38 5.14 -0.37
C GLY A 131 6.43 4.22 0.37
N TYR A 132 5.15 4.52 0.26
CA TYR A 132 4.06 3.80 0.94
C TYR A 132 2.84 3.70 0.03
N VAL A 133 1.93 2.82 0.43
CA VAL A 133 0.58 2.72 -0.13
C VAL A 133 -0.45 2.87 0.98
N VAL A 134 -1.63 3.42 0.65
CA VAL A 134 -2.79 3.37 1.54
C VAL A 134 -3.36 1.96 1.51
N ALA A 135 -3.72 1.44 2.67
CA ALA A 135 -4.10 0.04 2.84
C ALA A 135 -5.51 -0.13 3.41
N PRO A 136 -6.17 -1.27 3.17
CA PRO A 136 -7.43 -1.57 3.82
C PRO A 136 -7.34 -1.46 5.36
N PRO A 137 -8.39 -1.04 6.05
CA PRO A 137 -9.74 -0.72 5.59
C PRO A 137 -9.95 0.77 5.30
N SER A 138 -8.92 1.48 4.90
CA SER A 138 -8.95 2.92 4.61
C SER A 138 -10.03 3.31 3.60
N ILE A 139 -10.43 4.57 3.63
CA ILE A 139 -11.41 5.15 2.71
C ILE A 139 -10.69 6.08 1.73
N HIS A 140 -10.88 5.84 0.45
CA HIS A 140 -10.38 6.70 -0.62
C HIS A 140 -11.10 8.06 -0.61
N SER A 141 -10.50 9.10 -1.18
CA SER A 141 -11.09 10.44 -1.29
C SER A 141 -12.42 10.46 -2.04
N ASN A 142 -12.70 9.49 -2.90
CA ASN A 142 -13.99 9.32 -3.58
C ASN A 142 -15.05 8.56 -2.75
N GLY A 143 -14.75 8.21 -1.50
CA GLY A 143 -15.66 7.53 -0.58
C GLY A 143 -15.64 6.00 -0.68
N LYS A 144 -14.95 5.41 -1.64
CA LYS A 144 -14.82 3.94 -1.73
C LYS A 144 -13.81 3.42 -0.71
N ARG A 145 -14.09 2.24 -0.17
CA ARG A 145 -13.16 1.54 0.74
C ARG A 145 -12.10 0.80 -0.05
N TYR A 146 -10.89 0.79 0.49
CA TYR A 146 -9.83 -0.13 0.03
C TYR A 146 -10.19 -1.55 0.49
N GLU A 147 -10.22 -2.50 -0.42
CA GLU A 147 -10.63 -3.89 -0.15
C GLU A 147 -9.60 -4.88 -0.68
N ALA A 148 -9.12 -5.76 0.21
CA ALA A 148 -8.18 -6.82 -0.14
C ALA A 148 -8.92 -8.09 -0.60
N ASN A 149 -8.26 -8.88 -1.45
CA ASN A 149 -8.77 -10.16 -1.95
C ASN A 149 -8.60 -11.34 -0.98
N GLY A 150 -8.03 -11.12 0.20
CA GLY A 150 -7.81 -12.15 1.21
C GLY A 150 -6.57 -13.02 1.02
N LEU A 151 -5.79 -12.80 -0.04
CA LEU A 151 -4.54 -13.52 -0.28
C LEU A 151 -3.36 -12.81 0.39
N GLU A 152 -2.33 -13.57 0.72
CA GLU A 152 -1.04 -13.04 1.17
C GLU A 152 -0.15 -12.66 -0.04
N PRO A 153 0.76 -11.69 0.10
CA PRO A 153 1.73 -11.41 -0.95
C PRO A 153 2.64 -12.62 -1.19
N ILE A 154 2.83 -12.98 -2.46
CA ILE A 154 3.85 -13.96 -2.86
C ILE A 154 5.19 -13.27 -3.13
N GLY A 155 6.27 -14.05 -3.25
CA GLY A 155 7.57 -13.52 -3.66
C GLY A 155 7.50 -12.88 -5.05
N LEU A 156 8.22 -11.77 -5.22
CA LEU A 156 8.29 -11.07 -6.51
C LEU A 156 8.83 -12.01 -7.60
N PRO A 157 8.03 -12.34 -8.64
CA PRO A 157 8.52 -13.21 -9.72
C PRO A 157 9.69 -12.58 -10.48
N ASP A 158 10.67 -13.40 -10.88
CA ASP A 158 11.88 -12.93 -11.56
C ASP A 158 11.60 -12.12 -12.82
N TYR A 159 10.59 -12.50 -13.60
CA TYR A 159 10.24 -11.76 -14.82
C TYR A 159 9.67 -10.37 -14.52
N ILE A 160 8.97 -10.18 -13.39
CA ILE A 160 8.52 -8.87 -12.93
C ILE A 160 9.70 -8.10 -12.32
N LYS A 161 10.54 -8.75 -11.52
CA LYS A 161 11.74 -8.13 -10.95
C LYS A 161 12.61 -7.47 -12.01
N LYS A 162 12.85 -8.15 -13.14
CA LYS A 162 13.60 -7.62 -14.29
C LYS A 162 12.95 -6.38 -14.90
N ARG A 163 11.63 -6.24 -14.83
CA ARG A 163 10.89 -5.10 -15.38
C ARG A 163 10.85 -3.89 -14.45
N VAL A 164 10.85 -4.12 -13.14
CA VAL A 164 10.75 -3.05 -12.13
C VAL A 164 12.11 -2.48 -11.72
N THR A 165 13.19 -3.20 -11.93
CA THR A 165 14.57 -2.74 -11.67
C THR A 165 15.17 -2.02 -12.89
N LYS A 166 16.12 -1.10 -12.61
CA LYS A 166 16.89 -0.38 -13.65
C LYS A 166 18.02 -1.25 -14.18
#